data_a61333af8b4ec95dd1dc7a71be05428e
#
_entry.id   a61333af8b4ec95dd1dc7a71be05428e
#
_cell.length_a   1.000
_cell.length_b   1.000
_cell.length_c   1.000
_cell.angle_alpha   90.00
_cell.angle_beta   90.00
_cell.angle_gamma   90.00
#
_symmetry.space_group_name_H-M   'P 1'
#
loop_
_entity.id
_entity.type
_entity.pdbx_description
1 polymer ?
#
loop_
_entity_poly.entity_id
_entity_poly.type
_entity_poly.pdbx_seq_one_letter_code
_entity_poly.pdbx_strand_id
1 'polypeptide(L)'
;MKSLLKIIDLNWYTTQMIIPDSLSSIFTDKHFATYPKILVPQNFVDDRGSIKNIADGKLGDVAVITSKANSIRANHIHDHDWHLSYLVSGSMKYYWSTDLENSKSEFVVVNSGEMVYTPPKAPHKMVFLEDSIFIAISGLSRVQENYEADTNKLPDNFFV
;
A
#
# COMPACT_ATOMS: atom_id res chain seq x y z
N MET A 1 16.55 32.17 20.30
CA MET A 1 15.51 31.20 19.87
C MET A 1 16.06 30.40 18.72
N LYS A 2 16.55 29.18 19.00
CA LYS A 2 17.07 28.27 17.96
C LYS A 2 15.91 27.40 17.49
N SER A 3 15.54 27.55 16.23
CA SER A 3 14.62 26.70 15.51
C SER A 3 15.19 25.27 15.51
N LEU A 4 14.57 24.35 16.28
CA LEU A 4 14.76 22.93 16.07
C LEU A 4 14.03 22.54 14.79
N LEU A 5 14.75 22.56 13.69
CA LEU A 5 14.40 21.72 12.54
C LEU A 5 14.42 20.28 13.05
N LYS A 6 13.23 19.67 13.25
CA LYS A 6 13.10 18.23 13.39
C LYS A 6 13.74 17.65 12.12
N ILE A 7 14.90 17.03 12.27
CA ILE A 7 15.43 16.11 11.29
C ILE A 7 14.39 15.01 11.18
N ILE A 8 13.57 15.08 10.15
CA ILE A 8 12.74 13.93 9.75
C ILE A 8 13.75 12.82 9.55
N ASP A 9 13.58 11.75 10.28
CA ASP A 9 14.52 10.63 10.24
C ASP A 9 14.47 10.01 8.83
N LEU A 10 15.31 10.53 7.94
CA LEU A 10 15.50 10.02 6.59
C LEU A 10 15.86 8.52 6.58
N ASN A 11 16.37 8.00 7.71
CA ASN A 11 16.65 6.60 7.90
C ASN A 11 15.40 5.72 7.88
N TRP A 12 14.25 6.21 8.35
CA TRP A 12 13.01 5.42 8.31
C TRP A 12 12.54 5.21 6.87
N TYR A 13 12.53 6.28 6.05
CA TYR A 13 12.18 6.19 4.64
C TYR A 13 13.16 5.30 3.85
N THR A 14 14.46 5.43 4.10
CA THR A 14 15.47 4.64 3.40
C THR A 14 15.49 3.18 3.82
N THR A 15 15.10 2.87 5.06
CA THR A 15 15.11 1.48 5.56
C THR A 15 13.81 0.73 5.23
N GLN A 16 12.68 1.44 5.07
CA GLN A 16 11.38 0.81 4.79
C GLN A 16 10.96 0.89 3.31
N MET A 17 11.58 1.75 2.52
CA MET A 17 11.37 1.84 1.07
C MET A 17 12.25 0.87 0.27
N ILE A 18 12.73 -0.19 0.89
CA ILE A 18 13.41 -1.26 0.16
C ILE A 18 12.38 -1.93 -0.75
N ILE A 19 12.60 -1.83 -2.06
CA ILE A 19 11.84 -2.59 -3.04
C ILE A 19 12.13 -4.07 -2.75
N PRO A 20 11.11 -4.87 -2.44
CA PRO A 20 11.33 -6.29 -2.24
C PRO A 20 11.99 -6.92 -3.48
N ASP A 21 12.97 -7.78 -3.29
CA ASP A 21 13.64 -8.48 -4.39
C ASP A 21 12.64 -9.15 -5.35
N SER A 22 11.52 -9.62 -4.79
CA SER A 22 10.43 -10.20 -5.54
C SER A 22 9.71 -9.23 -6.51
N LEU A 23 9.89 -7.92 -6.34
CA LEU A 23 9.29 -6.89 -7.20
C LEU A 23 10.32 -6.14 -8.06
N SER A 24 11.61 -6.36 -7.85
CA SER A 24 12.69 -5.59 -8.48
C SER A 24 12.78 -5.79 -10.02
N SER A 25 12.08 -6.79 -10.57
CA SER A 25 12.05 -7.04 -12.02
C SER A 25 11.35 -5.93 -12.81
N ILE A 26 10.32 -5.30 -12.24
CA ILE A 26 9.52 -4.27 -12.93
C ILE A 26 9.47 -2.94 -12.17
N PHE A 27 9.80 -2.91 -10.89
CA PHE A 27 9.82 -1.70 -10.08
C PHE A 27 11.23 -1.19 -9.85
N THR A 28 11.38 0.13 -9.87
CA THR A 28 12.61 0.86 -9.55
C THR A 28 12.27 2.01 -8.60
N ASP A 29 13.25 2.63 -7.98
CA ASP A 29 13.06 3.74 -7.02
C ASP A 29 12.14 4.84 -7.55
N LYS A 30 12.19 5.14 -8.85
CA LYS A 30 11.33 6.16 -9.46
C LYS A 30 9.83 5.84 -9.34
N HIS A 31 9.45 4.56 -9.27
CA HIS A 31 8.05 4.17 -9.13
C HIS A 31 7.51 4.47 -7.74
N PHE A 32 8.39 4.55 -6.73
CA PHE A 32 8.06 4.84 -5.34
C PHE A 32 8.22 6.31 -4.95
N ALA A 33 8.61 7.18 -5.89
CA ALA A 33 8.87 8.60 -5.62
C ALA A 33 7.65 9.36 -5.06
N THR A 34 6.45 8.85 -5.25
CA THR A 34 5.17 9.44 -4.79
C THR A 34 4.49 8.60 -3.70
N TYR A 35 5.27 7.81 -2.96
CA TYR A 35 4.77 6.97 -1.86
C TYR A 35 3.78 7.73 -0.95
N PRO A 36 2.71 7.09 -0.47
CA PRO A 36 2.33 5.68 -0.60
C PRO A 36 1.72 5.30 -1.95
N LYS A 37 1.28 6.27 -2.76
CA LYS A 37 0.85 6.03 -4.13
C LYS A 37 2.09 5.82 -4.98
N ILE A 38 2.12 4.73 -5.72
CA ILE A 38 3.24 4.38 -6.58
C ILE A 38 2.84 4.40 -8.06
N LEU A 39 3.82 4.68 -8.92
CA LEU A 39 3.60 4.64 -10.36
C LEU A 39 3.43 3.19 -10.81
N VAL A 40 2.34 2.93 -11.53
CA VAL A 40 2.15 1.63 -12.18
C VAL A 40 3.14 1.50 -13.33
N PRO A 41 3.83 0.36 -13.47
CA PRO A 41 4.74 0.14 -14.60
C PRO A 41 4.08 0.35 -15.95
N GLN A 42 4.90 0.63 -16.96
CA GLN A 42 4.44 1.00 -18.29
C GLN A 42 3.52 -0.06 -18.90
N ASN A 43 2.46 0.42 -19.57
CA ASN A 43 1.55 -0.43 -20.34
C ASN A 43 2.12 -0.74 -21.72
N PHE A 44 1.86 -1.95 -22.19
CA PHE A 44 1.89 -2.25 -23.61
C PHE A 44 0.51 -1.92 -24.20
N VAL A 45 0.48 -1.18 -25.31
CA VAL A 45 -0.76 -0.77 -25.98
C VAL A 45 -0.67 -1.12 -27.47
N ASP A 46 -1.70 -1.77 -28.00
CA ASP A 46 -1.87 -2.04 -29.42
C ASP A 46 -3.35 -1.88 -29.84
N ASP A 47 -3.69 -2.23 -31.09
CA ASP A 47 -5.05 -2.11 -31.63
C ASP A 47 -6.11 -2.96 -30.89
N ARG A 48 -5.68 -3.94 -30.11
CA ARG A 48 -6.55 -4.82 -29.30
C ARG A 48 -6.82 -4.26 -27.89
N GLY A 49 -6.03 -3.26 -27.44
CA GLY A 49 -6.14 -2.66 -26.11
C GLY A 49 -4.80 -2.52 -25.41
N SER A 50 -4.78 -2.72 -24.08
CA SER A 50 -3.58 -2.53 -23.28
C SER A 50 -3.33 -3.68 -22.31
N ILE A 51 -2.05 -3.97 -22.08
CA ILE A 51 -1.58 -4.88 -21.02
C ILE A 51 -0.86 -4.03 -19.98
N LYS A 52 -1.35 -4.05 -18.74
CA LYS A 52 -0.73 -3.38 -17.62
C LYS A 52 -0.12 -4.43 -16.69
N ASN A 53 1.20 -4.50 -16.65
CA ASN A 53 1.89 -5.39 -15.73
C ASN A 53 1.99 -4.69 -14.36
N ILE A 54 1.21 -5.16 -13.39
CA ILE A 54 1.10 -4.56 -12.06
C ILE A 54 1.98 -5.24 -11.00
N ALA A 55 2.46 -6.43 -11.26
CA ALA A 55 3.44 -7.14 -10.44
C ALA A 55 4.14 -8.23 -11.27
N ASP A 56 5.37 -8.55 -10.89
CA ASP A 56 6.16 -9.63 -11.49
C ASP A 56 7.15 -10.15 -10.42
N GLY A 57 7.41 -11.46 -10.42
CA GLY A 57 8.34 -12.11 -9.50
C GLY A 57 7.66 -13.13 -8.58
N LYS A 58 8.29 -13.41 -7.44
CA LYS A 58 7.74 -14.33 -6.44
C LYS A 58 6.69 -13.60 -5.60
N LEU A 59 5.45 -14.03 -5.73
CA LEU A 59 4.32 -13.49 -4.98
C LEU A 59 3.82 -14.56 -4.01
N GLY A 60 3.41 -14.14 -2.83
CA GLY A 60 2.82 -15.03 -1.82
C GLY A 60 1.33 -15.26 -2.06
N ASP A 61 0.62 -14.18 -2.44
CA ASP A 61 -0.81 -14.21 -2.70
C ASP A 61 -1.25 -13.13 -3.68
N VAL A 62 -2.32 -13.41 -4.42
CA VAL A 62 -3.02 -12.44 -5.27
C VAL A 62 -4.52 -12.64 -5.08
N ALA A 63 -5.21 -11.60 -4.62
CA ALA A 63 -6.64 -11.62 -4.37
C ALA A 63 -7.37 -10.48 -5.08
N VAL A 64 -8.56 -10.79 -5.63
CA VAL A 64 -9.53 -9.77 -6.07
C VAL A 64 -10.48 -9.50 -4.92
N ILE A 65 -10.54 -8.25 -4.48
CA ILE A 65 -11.32 -7.84 -3.32
C ILE A 65 -12.36 -6.80 -3.74
N THR A 66 -13.62 -7.06 -3.38
CA THR A 66 -14.70 -6.09 -3.50
C THR A 66 -14.94 -5.38 -2.17
N SER A 67 -15.27 -4.10 -2.22
CA SER A 67 -15.53 -3.29 -1.03
C SER A 67 -16.69 -2.35 -1.30
N LYS A 68 -17.62 -2.25 -0.36
CA LYS A 68 -18.75 -1.35 -0.43
C LYS A 68 -18.36 0.08 -0.08
N ALA A 69 -19.09 1.05 -0.61
CA ALA A 69 -18.97 2.44 -0.21
C ALA A 69 -19.04 2.58 1.32
N ASN A 70 -18.19 3.44 1.88
CA ASN A 70 -18.02 3.69 3.31
C ASN A 70 -17.50 2.51 4.15
N SER A 71 -17.14 1.38 3.53
CA SER A 71 -16.49 0.29 4.25
C SER A 71 -15.04 0.63 4.57
N ILE A 72 -14.54 0.02 5.65
CA ILE A 72 -13.15 0.15 6.11
C ILE A 72 -12.48 -1.21 5.97
N ARG A 73 -11.26 -1.21 5.43
CA ARG A 73 -10.38 -2.36 5.44
C ARG A 73 -9.03 -1.97 6.03
N ALA A 74 -8.24 -2.98 6.36
CA ALA A 74 -6.98 -2.83 7.07
C ALA A 74 -7.21 -2.26 8.49
N ASN A 75 -6.66 -1.10 8.86
CA ASN A 75 -6.51 -0.56 10.20
C ASN A 75 -5.60 -1.45 11.05
N HIS A 76 -4.44 -1.77 10.49
CA HIS A 76 -3.46 -2.69 11.08
C HIS A 76 -2.04 -2.41 10.56
N ILE A 77 -1.11 -3.21 11.06
CA ILE A 77 0.29 -3.29 10.65
C ILE A 77 0.58 -4.74 10.29
N HIS A 78 1.40 -4.97 9.27
CA HIS A 78 2.04 -6.25 9.00
C HIS A 78 3.48 -6.23 9.50
N ASP A 79 3.91 -7.25 10.21
CA ASP A 79 5.27 -7.29 10.75
C ASP A 79 6.32 -7.57 9.67
N HIS A 80 5.98 -8.41 8.70
CA HIS A 80 6.92 -8.89 7.68
C HIS A 80 6.41 -8.75 6.26
N ASP A 81 5.08 -8.77 6.06
CA ASP A 81 4.50 -8.75 4.72
C ASP A 81 4.46 -7.34 4.12
N TRP A 82 4.61 -7.29 2.82
CA TRP A 82 4.38 -6.10 2.00
C TRP A 82 3.16 -6.30 1.10
N HIS A 83 2.44 -5.23 0.81
CA HIS A 83 1.28 -5.29 -0.07
C HIS A 83 1.35 -4.26 -1.19
N LEU A 84 0.88 -4.67 -2.38
CA LEU A 84 0.43 -3.78 -3.44
C LEU A 84 -1.09 -3.84 -3.51
N SER A 85 -1.74 -2.70 -3.60
CA SER A 85 -3.18 -2.60 -3.81
C SER A 85 -3.45 -1.78 -5.06
N TYR A 86 -3.83 -2.46 -6.15
CA TYR A 86 -4.18 -1.85 -7.43
C TYR A 86 -5.69 -1.69 -7.53
N LEU A 87 -6.17 -0.45 -7.65
CA LEU A 87 -7.60 -0.16 -7.73
C LEU A 87 -8.08 -0.34 -9.17
N VAL A 88 -8.91 -1.36 -9.41
CA VAL A 88 -9.49 -1.66 -10.71
C VAL A 88 -10.66 -0.74 -11.03
N SER A 89 -11.53 -0.50 -10.02
CA SER A 89 -12.66 0.41 -10.12
C SER A 89 -12.99 1.03 -8.76
N GLY A 90 -13.63 2.20 -8.79
CA GLY A 90 -13.99 2.93 -7.59
C GLY A 90 -12.89 3.88 -7.12
N SER A 91 -13.01 4.32 -5.85
CA SER A 91 -12.06 5.22 -5.21
C SER A 91 -11.99 4.98 -3.70
N MET A 92 -10.82 5.24 -3.10
CA MET A 92 -10.61 5.09 -1.67
C MET A 92 -9.68 6.16 -1.11
N LYS A 93 -9.84 6.47 0.17
CA LYS A 93 -8.80 7.13 0.97
C LYS A 93 -7.89 6.06 1.54
N TYR A 94 -6.61 6.17 1.23
CA TYR A 94 -5.56 5.34 1.83
C TYR A 94 -4.83 6.16 2.87
N TYR A 95 -4.99 5.79 4.14
CA TYR A 95 -4.31 6.38 5.28
C TYR A 95 -3.04 5.61 5.58
N TRP A 96 -1.97 6.32 5.95
CA TRP A 96 -0.73 5.71 6.42
C TRP A 96 -0.08 6.59 7.50
N SER A 97 0.82 6.01 8.26
CA SER A 97 1.64 6.75 9.20
C SER A 97 3.07 6.22 9.18
N THR A 98 4.00 7.12 9.45
CA THR A 98 5.40 6.79 9.69
C THR A 98 5.74 6.78 11.18
N ASP A 99 4.77 7.14 12.03
CA ASP A 99 4.92 7.26 13.47
C ASP A 99 3.80 6.47 14.16
N LEU A 100 4.19 5.56 15.05
CA LEU A 100 3.25 4.74 15.83
C LEU A 100 2.72 5.48 17.07
N GLU A 101 3.40 6.53 17.52
CA GLU A 101 3.06 7.24 18.75
C GLU A 101 2.28 8.53 18.48
N ASN A 102 2.52 9.19 17.34
CA ASN A 102 1.87 10.44 16.96
C ASN A 102 1.17 10.30 15.62
N SER A 103 -0.04 9.81 15.63
CA SER A 103 -0.87 9.62 14.44
C SER A 103 -1.27 10.96 13.80
N LYS A 104 -0.35 11.61 13.10
CA LYS A 104 -0.77 12.58 12.09
C LYS A 104 -1.28 11.76 10.90
N SER A 105 -2.59 11.64 10.83
CA SER A 105 -3.24 10.88 9.76
C SER A 105 -3.10 11.62 8.44
N GLU A 106 -2.13 11.22 7.66
CA GLU A 106 -2.10 11.60 6.26
C GLU A 106 -2.91 10.60 5.44
N PHE A 107 -3.51 11.06 4.37
CA PHE A 107 -4.14 10.18 3.39
C PHE A 107 -3.94 10.67 1.98
N VAL A 108 -3.97 9.74 1.04
CA VAL A 108 -4.10 10.02 -0.38
C VAL A 108 -5.41 9.44 -0.90
N VAL A 109 -6.00 10.11 -1.89
CA VAL A 109 -7.11 9.52 -2.65
C VAL A 109 -6.52 8.67 -3.76
N VAL A 110 -6.94 7.41 -3.80
CA VAL A 110 -6.56 6.43 -4.82
C VAL A 110 -7.76 6.20 -5.70
N ASN A 111 -7.59 6.39 -7.01
CA ASN A 111 -8.64 6.23 -8.01
C ASN A 111 -8.40 4.98 -8.86
N SER A 112 -9.41 4.61 -9.64
CA SER A 112 -9.29 3.52 -10.63
C SER A 112 -8.03 3.68 -11.49
N GLY A 113 -7.27 2.61 -11.65
CA GLY A 113 -6.01 2.57 -12.39
C GLY A 113 -4.78 2.97 -11.58
N GLU A 114 -4.94 3.40 -10.33
CA GLU A 114 -3.83 3.76 -9.44
C GLU A 114 -3.50 2.63 -8.46
N MET A 115 -2.32 2.70 -7.86
CA MET A 115 -1.81 1.68 -6.95
C MET A 115 -1.13 2.31 -5.74
N VAL A 116 -1.26 1.66 -4.59
CA VAL A 116 -0.51 1.99 -3.37
C VAL A 116 0.38 0.82 -2.96
N TYR A 117 1.48 1.15 -2.34
CA TYR A 117 2.41 0.21 -1.71
C TYR A 117 2.36 0.35 -0.19
N THR A 118 2.25 -0.77 0.49
CA THR A 118 2.32 -0.87 1.94
C THR A 118 3.55 -1.69 2.30
N PRO A 119 4.62 -1.08 2.82
CA PRO A 119 5.78 -1.84 3.31
C PRO A 119 5.46 -2.54 4.63
N PRO A 120 6.28 -3.52 5.04
CA PRO A 120 6.21 -4.08 6.38
C PRO A 120 6.26 -2.98 7.46
N LYS A 121 5.58 -3.20 8.57
CA LYS A 121 5.52 -2.30 9.74
C LYS A 121 4.87 -0.93 9.49
N ALA A 122 4.30 -0.69 8.31
CA ALA A 122 3.58 0.55 8.03
C ALA A 122 2.13 0.46 8.50
N PRO A 123 1.71 1.29 9.47
CA PRO A 123 0.31 1.46 9.82
C PRO A 123 -0.47 1.93 8.60
N HIS A 124 -1.59 1.28 8.32
CA HIS A 124 -2.42 1.67 7.18
C HIS A 124 -3.89 1.34 7.38
N LYS A 125 -4.75 2.14 6.71
CA LYS A 125 -6.21 1.98 6.68
C LYS A 125 -6.74 2.41 5.32
N MET A 126 -7.73 1.68 4.83
CA MET A 126 -8.46 2.00 3.60
C MET A 126 -9.91 2.35 3.94
N VAL A 127 -10.39 3.48 3.43
CA VAL A 127 -11.80 3.88 3.52
C VAL A 127 -12.32 4.07 2.11
N PHE A 128 -13.27 3.23 1.69
CA PHE A 128 -13.79 3.25 0.33
C PHE A 128 -14.85 4.34 0.16
N LEU A 129 -14.67 5.21 -0.83
CA LEU A 129 -15.57 6.34 -1.10
C LEU A 129 -16.79 5.91 -1.92
N GLU A 130 -16.65 4.83 -2.66
CA GLU A 130 -17.69 4.22 -3.50
C GLU A 130 -17.48 2.71 -3.59
N ASP A 131 -18.44 1.98 -4.16
CA ASP A 131 -18.29 0.54 -4.41
C ASP A 131 -17.05 0.31 -5.29
N SER A 132 -16.13 -0.49 -4.81
CA SER A 132 -14.79 -0.58 -5.38
C SER A 132 -14.35 -2.04 -5.57
N ILE A 133 -13.48 -2.24 -6.54
CA ILE A 133 -12.78 -3.51 -6.79
C ILE A 133 -11.29 -3.21 -6.83
N PHE A 134 -10.51 -3.95 -6.06
CA PHE A 134 -9.05 -3.86 -6.13
C PHE A 134 -8.39 -5.23 -6.14
N ILE A 135 -7.18 -5.28 -6.69
CA ILE A 135 -6.29 -6.44 -6.64
C ILE A 135 -5.30 -6.20 -5.53
N ALA A 136 -5.31 -7.07 -4.53
CA ALA A 136 -4.31 -7.10 -3.47
C ALA A 136 -3.26 -8.15 -3.82
N ILE A 137 -2.00 -7.75 -3.75
CA ILE A 137 -0.83 -8.61 -4.02
C ILE A 137 0.05 -8.53 -2.79
N SER A 138 0.51 -9.67 -2.28
CA SER A 138 1.35 -9.74 -1.09
C SER A 138 2.57 -10.62 -1.27
N GLY A 139 3.60 -10.37 -0.46
CA GLY A 139 4.84 -11.16 -0.44
C GLY A 139 4.69 -12.49 0.27
N LEU A 140 3.77 -12.58 1.23
CA LEU A 140 3.49 -13.78 2.01
C LEU A 140 2.13 -14.36 1.67
N SER A 141 1.96 -15.64 1.97
CA SER A 141 0.68 -16.33 1.81
C SER A 141 -0.37 -15.75 2.76
N ARG A 142 -1.58 -15.51 2.24
CA ARG A 142 -2.75 -15.05 3.02
C ARG A 142 -3.61 -16.18 3.56
N VAL A 143 -3.08 -17.39 3.67
CA VAL A 143 -3.74 -18.45 4.46
C VAL A 143 -3.99 -17.91 5.87
N GLN A 144 -5.20 -18.10 6.40
CA GLN A 144 -5.71 -17.45 7.61
C GLN A 144 -4.71 -17.43 8.78
N GLU A 145 -4.09 -18.56 9.07
CA GLU A 145 -3.13 -18.69 10.18
C GLU A 145 -1.90 -17.79 10.00
N ASN A 146 -1.35 -17.75 8.77
CA ASN A 146 -0.18 -16.92 8.45
C ASN A 146 -0.53 -15.44 8.48
N TYR A 147 -1.68 -15.07 7.93
CA TYR A 147 -2.16 -13.70 7.89
C TYR A 147 -2.40 -13.14 9.30
N GLU A 148 -3.06 -13.93 10.17
CA GLU A 148 -3.32 -13.52 11.55
C GLU A 148 -2.04 -13.39 12.37
N ALA A 149 -1.06 -14.28 12.15
CA ALA A 149 0.22 -14.23 12.86
C ALA A 149 1.07 -13.00 12.48
N ASP A 150 0.91 -12.48 11.27
CA ASP A 150 1.67 -11.31 10.77
C ASP A 150 0.91 -9.98 10.95
N THR A 151 -0.35 -10.02 11.38
CA THR A 151 -1.22 -8.84 11.42
C THR A 151 -1.49 -8.34 12.83
N ASN A 152 -1.10 -7.11 13.13
CA ASN A 152 -1.37 -6.43 14.40
C ASN A 152 -2.42 -5.33 14.20
N LYS A 153 -3.61 -5.48 14.79
CA LYS A 153 -4.68 -4.50 14.70
C LYS A 153 -4.31 -3.20 15.42
N LEU A 154 -4.68 -2.08 14.83
CA LEU A 154 -4.56 -0.76 15.44
C LEU A 154 -5.85 -0.37 16.17
N PRO A 155 -5.77 0.51 17.17
CA PRO A 155 -6.95 1.13 17.78
C PRO A 155 -7.82 1.83 16.72
N ASP A 156 -9.14 1.84 16.93
CA ASP A 156 -10.07 2.44 15.95
C ASP A 156 -9.82 3.94 15.72
N ASN A 157 -9.29 4.62 16.74
CA ASN A 157 -8.93 6.04 16.70
C ASN A 157 -7.47 6.31 16.33
N PHE A 158 -6.72 5.32 15.82
CA PHE A 158 -5.32 5.53 15.46
C PHE A 158 -5.18 6.55 14.32
N PHE A 159 -6.02 6.44 13.28
CA PHE A 159 -6.08 7.41 12.19
C PHE A 159 -7.23 8.39 12.45
N VAL A 160 -6.93 9.50 13.06
CA VAL A 160 -7.90 10.59 13.38
C VAL A 160 -7.66 11.78 12.47
#